data_e90b428500a906d04b5cb02ae96d8be0
#
_entry.id   e90b428500a906d04b5cb02ae96d8be0
#
_cell.length_a   1.000
_cell.length_b   1.000
_cell.length_c   1.000
_cell.angle_alpha   90.00
_cell.angle_beta   90.00
_cell.angle_gamma   90.00
#
_symmetry.space_group_name_H-M   'P 1'
#
loop_
_entity.id
_entity.type
_entity.pdbx_description
1 polymer ?
#
loop_
_entity_poly.entity_id
_entity_poly.type
_entity_poly.pdbx_seq_one_letter_code
_entity_poly.pdbx_strand_id
1 'polypeptide(L)'
;MKNDLQKNWGYRPSLGRRLIRTFCKLIINVFRLNGRSKFSNEFIQMLDPKFETQFDGRDLQFRTGNGRLLWRAKTLLTEEPLMISWIKNMNPNDVVLDVGANVGMYAIPIAQRVKMVYACELDPLNIAILKENIVLNAVQDRVVVFPIACGDSMKLVDIKFRDLAYGDALQSIAGGDVLDSHLGELPHTTKNLQMSLDELFNGIDAIRPNKIKIDVDGNEETVLRGLVNLLSTANEIYFEDSFTVACKNFIIFLVELGFQEQECAEIFSKDGKSKSLGFNRIFKK
;
A
#
# COMPACT_ATOMS: atom_id res chain seq x y z
N MET A 1 28.65 5.68 0.62
CA MET A 1 27.23 5.74 0.25
C MET A 1 26.31 4.60 0.76
N LYS A 2 26.74 3.67 1.61
CA LYS A 2 25.89 2.58 2.15
C LYS A 2 25.31 2.80 3.55
N ASN A 3 25.58 3.93 4.19
CA ASN A 3 25.26 4.15 5.62
C ASN A 3 24.11 5.13 5.91
N ASP A 4 23.58 5.85 4.94
CA ASP A 4 22.62 6.93 5.20
C ASP A 4 21.16 6.51 5.13
N LEU A 5 20.84 5.42 4.43
CA LEU A 5 19.48 4.90 4.29
C LEU A 5 18.85 4.38 5.59
N GLN A 6 19.68 4.12 6.62
CA GLN A 6 19.17 3.63 7.93
C GLN A 6 18.83 4.77 8.91
N LYS A 7 19.18 6.01 8.62
CA LYS A 7 18.95 7.15 9.54
C LYS A 7 17.51 7.65 9.55
N ASN A 8 16.81 7.55 8.42
CA ASN A 8 15.50 8.20 8.25
C ASN A 8 14.33 7.43 8.87
N TRP A 9 14.50 6.16 9.24
CA TRP A 9 13.43 5.32 9.78
C TRP A 9 13.56 5.00 11.27
N GLY A 10 14.35 5.77 12.03
CA GLY A 10 14.57 5.55 13.48
C GLY A 10 15.29 4.24 13.83
N TYR A 11 15.75 3.49 12.84
CA TYR A 11 16.26 2.15 12.98
C TYR A 11 17.78 2.14 13.19
N ARG A 12 18.26 2.48 14.37
CA ARG A 12 19.67 2.28 14.74
C ARG A 12 19.92 0.79 14.99
N PRO A 13 20.82 0.13 14.26
CA PRO A 13 21.14 -1.26 14.54
C PRO A 13 21.77 -1.37 15.93
N SER A 14 21.09 -2.05 16.85
CA SER A 14 21.65 -2.37 18.16
C SER A 14 22.93 -3.20 18.02
N LEU A 15 23.77 -3.24 19.05
CA LEU A 15 25.01 -4.06 19.08
C LEU A 15 24.71 -5.51 18.70
N GLY A 16 23.60 -6.07 19.19
CA GLY A 16 23.15 -7.42 18.85
C GLY A 16 22.89 -7.63 17.38
N ARG A 17 22.34 -6.62 16.65
CA ARG A 17 22.13 -6.70 15.19
C ARG A 17 23.43 -6.65 14.40
N ARG A 18 24.45 -5.91 14.87
CA ARG A 18 25.78 -5.91 14.25
C ARG A 18 26.41 -7.30 14.37
N LEU A 19 26.29 -7.93 15.53
CA LEU A 19 26.78 -9.29 15.77
C LEU A 19 26.05 -10.32 14.90
N ILE A 20 24.72 -10.27 14.85
CA ILE A 20 23.91 -11.14 13.98
C ILE A 20 24.31 -10.95 12.50
N ARG A 21 24.45 -9.71 12.01
CA ARG A 21 24.90 -9.45 10.65
C ARG A 21 26.29 -10.01 10.35
N THR A 22 27.21 -9.92 11.30
CA THR A 22 28.56 -10.47 11.16
C THR A 22 28.51 -11.99 11.12
N PHE A 23 27.72 -12.60 11.98
CA PHE A 23 27.50 -14.04 12.01
C PHE A 23 26.85 -14.56 10.73
N CYS A 24 25.78 -13.89 10.25
CA CYS A 24 25.14 -14.21 8.97
C CYS A 24 26.13 -14.10 7.80
N LYS A 25 26.96 -13.05 7.74
CA LYS A 25 28.00 -12.92 6.72
C LYS A 25 29.02 -14.08 6.77
N LEU A 26 29.40 -14.50 7.98
CA LEU A 26 30.28 -15.66 8.15
C LEU A 26 29.63 -16.93 7.60
N ILE A 27 28.39 -17.20 7.96
CA ILE A 27 27.63 -18.34 7.45
C ILE A 27 27.53 -18.29 5.92
N ILE A 28 27.14 -17.13 5.34
CA ILE A 28 27.04 -16.95 3.90
C ILE A 28 28.40 -17.26 3.21
N ASN A 29 29.50 -16.82 3.78
CA ASN A 29 30.83 -17.05 3.22
C ASN A 29 31.29 -18.50 3.39
N VAL A 30 31.09 -19.11 4.59
CA VAL A 30 31.51 -20.50 4.88
C VAL A 30 30.74 -21.49 4.02
N PHE A 31 29.43 -21.32 3.90
CA PHE A 31 28.60 -22.21 3.11
C PHE A 31 28.41 -21.76 1.66
N ARG A 32 29.13 -20.68 1.24
CA ARG A 32 29.01 -20.11 -0.11
C ARG A 32 27.55 -19.85 -0.53
N LEU A 33 26.71 -19.38 0.41
CA LEU A 33 25.30 -19.07 0.19
C LEU A 33 25.12 -17.78 -0.64
N ASN A 34 25.72 -17.75 -1.81
CA ASN A 34 25.74 -16.56 -2.71
C ASN A 34 24.84 -16.72 -3.93
N GLY A 35 23.89 -17.65 -3.90
CA GLY A 35 22.96 -17.91 -5.00
C GLY A 35 23.56 -18.70 -6.18
N ARG A 36 24.84 -19.07 -6.12
CA ARG A 36 25.55 -19.77 -7.22
C ARG A 36 25.48 -21.30 -7.14
N SER A 37 24.96 -21.87 -6.06
CA SER A 37 24.82 -23.32 -5.89
C SER A 37 23.36 -23.71 -5.70
N LYS A 38 23.01 -24.96 -6.07
CA LYS A 38 21.67 -25.51 -5.79
C LYS A 38 21.35 -25.46 -4.30
N PHE A 39 22.32 -25.81 -3.44
CA PHE A 39 22.19 -25.76 -1.98
C PHE A 39 21.84 -24.34 -1.47
N SER A 40 22.52 -23.30 -1.98
CA SER A 40 22.19 -21.92 -1.57
C SER A 40 20.78 -21.53 -1.99
N ASN A 41 20.33 -21.93 -3.16
CA ASN A 41 18.99 -21.62 -3.65
C ASN A 41 17.91 -22.36 -2.84
N GLU A 42 18.11 -23.65 -2.56
CA GLU A 42 17.22 -24.43 -1.68
C GLU A 42 17.17 -23.85 -0.28
N PHE A 43 18.32 -23.48 0.31
CA PHE A 43 18.38 -22.89 1.63
C PHE A 43 17.63 -21.54 1.70
N ILE A 44 17.78 -20.67 0.67
CA ILE A 44 17.04 -19.41 0.56
C ILE A 44 15.53 -19.66 0.45
N GLN A 45 15.12 -20.66 -0.33
CA GLN A 45 13.70 -21.04 -0.45
C GLN A 45 13.13 -21.60 0.86
N MET A 46 13.91 -22.37 1.63
CA MET A 46 13.50 -22.88 2.94
C MET A 46 13.35 -21.78 4.01
N LEU A 47 14.01 -20.63 3.84
CA LEU A 47 13.89 -19.50 4.76
C LEU A 47 12.58 -18.72 4.64
N ASP A 48 11.69 -19.07 3.74
CA ASP A 48 10.38 -18.49 3.43
C ASP A 48 9.70 -17.75 4.62
N PRO A 49 10.18 -16.54 5.01
CA PRO A 49 9.73 -15.89 6.24
C PRO A 49 8.32 -15.32 6.05
N LYS A 50 7.42 -15.75 6.95
CA LYS A 50 6.04 -15.28 7.02
C LYS A 50 5.75 -14.72 8.42
N PHE A 51 4.81 -13.83 8.50
CA PHE A 51 4.20 -13.36 9.74
C PHE A 51 2.74 -13.79 9.75
N GLU A 52 2.35 -14.42 10.84
CA GLU A 52 0.99 -14.91 11.07
C GLU A 52 0.32 -14.06 12.14
N THR A 53 -0.93 -13.72 11.93
CA THR A 53 -1.76 -12.98 12.87
C THR A 53 -3.22 -13.39 12.68
N GLN A 54 -4.11 -12.87 13.52
CA GLN A 54 -5.55 -13.09 13.41
C GLN A 54 -6.27 -11.75 13.33
N PHE A 55 -7.27 -11.68 12.47
CA PHE A 55 -8.17 -10.57 12.37
C PHE A 55 -9.60 -11.06 12.32
N ASP A 56 -10.41 -10.65 13.31
CA ASP A 56 -11.83 -11.00 13.40
C ASP A 56 -12.08 -12.52 13.31
N GLY A 57 -11.27 -13.30 14.05
CA GLY A 57 -11.34 -14.77 14.10
C GLY A 57 -10.85 -15.49 12.85
N ARG A 58 -10.22 -14.80 11.90
CA ARG A 58 -9.64 -15.36 10.68
C ARG A 58 -8.13 -15.25 10.71
N ASP A 59 -7.46 -16.31 10.28
CA ASP A 59 -6.00 -16.32 10.16
C ASP A 59 -5.56 -15.47 8.96
N LEU A 60 -4.49 -14.72 9.17
CA LEU A 60 -3.81 -13.92 8.15
C LEU A 60 -2.34 -14.28 8.11
N GLN A 61 -1.80 -14.43 6.91
CA GLN A 61 -0.39 -14.69 6.66
C GLN A 61 0.19 -13.67 5.69
N PHE A 62 1.36 -13.14 6.00
CA PHE A 62 2.02 -12.15 5.14
C PHE A 62 3.50 -12.47 4.95
N ARG A 63 4.01 -12.29 3.74
CA ARG A 63 5.43 -12.35 3.42
C ARG A 63 6.21 -11.28 4.17
N THR A 64 7.38 -11.66 4.73
CA THR A 64 8.19 -10.77 5.56
C THR A 64 9.68 -10.79 5.23
N GLY A 65 10.06 -11.00 3.99
CA GLY A 65 11.45 -11.12 3.52
C GLY A 65 12.39 -9.94 3.83
N ASN A 66 11.86 -8.80 4.34
CA ASN A 66 12.65 -7.67 4.82
C ASN A 66 12.02 -7.00 6.05
N GLY A 67 12.75 -6.05 6.65
CA GLY A 67 12.30 -5.37 7.87
C GLY A 67 11.05 -4.49 7.68
N ARG A 68 10.81 -3.98 6.47
CA ARG A 68 9.66 -3.14 6.13
C ARG A 68 8.39 -3.99 6.03
N LEU A 69 8.45 -5.10 5.31
CA LEU A 69 7.34 -6.07 5.24
C LEU A 69 6.97 -6.60 6.62
N LEU A 70 7.98 -6.98 7.43
CA LEU A 70 7.74 -7.43 8.80
C LEU A 70 7.10 -6.35 9.67
N TRP A 71 7.53 -5.10 9.52
CA TRP A 71 6.95 -3.98 10.26
C TRP A 71 5.48 -3.78 9.87
N ARG A 72 5.16 -3.70 8.57
CA ARG A 72 3.77 -3.59 8.08
C ARG A 72 2.88 -4.71 8.62
N ALA A 73 3.34 -5.95 8.53
CA ALA A 73 2.58 -7.10 9.01
C ALA A 73 2.34 -7.04 10.53
N LYS A 74 3.34 -6.63 11.33
CA LYS A 74 3.21 -6.50 12.79
C LYS A 74 2.30 -5.35 13.22
N THR A 75 2.24 -4.28 12.45
CA THR A 75 1.47 -3.09 12.81
C THR A 75 0.09 -3.04 12.15
N LEU A 76 -0.26 -4.01 11.32
CA LEU A 76 -1.53 -4.08 10.59
C LEU A 76 -2.74 -3.68 11.45
N LEU A 77 -2.84 -4.23 12.66
CA LEU A 77 -4.01 -4.04 13.53
C LEU A 77 -3.91 -2.79 14.42
N THR A 78 -2.80 -2.08 14.40
CA THR A 78 -2.50 -1.00 15.37
C THR A 78 -2.11 0.33 14.73
N GLU A 79 -1.61 0.32 13.49
CA GLU A 79 -1.16 1.54 12.81
C GLU A 79 -2.33 2.45 12.44
N GLU A 80 -3.38 1.86 11.88
CA GLU A 80 -4.57 2.57 11.42
C GLU A 80 -5.85 1.97 12.02
N PRO A 81 -6.20 2.29 13.28
CA PRO A 81 -7.39 1.74 13.95
C PRO A 81 -8.69 2.05 13.21
N LEU A 82 -8.78 3.21 12.54
CA LEU A 82 -9.94 3.60 11.75
C LEU A 82 -10.14 2.68 10.55
N MET A 83 -9.06 2.31 9.83
CA MET A 83 -9.10 1.34 8.75
C MET A 83 -9.59 -0.03 9.24
N ILE A 84 -9.10 -0.47 10.39
CA ILE A 84 -9.52 -1.73 11.00
C ILE A 84 -11.00 -1.72 11.36
N SER A 85 -11.50 -0.60 11.91
CA SER A 85 -12.93 -0.39 12.17
C SER A 85 -13.74 -0.42 10.87
N TRP A 86 -13.28 0.28 9.84
CA TRP A 86 -13.93 0.32 8.53
C TRP A 86 -14.05 -1.07 7.90
N ILE A 87 -12.97 -1.86 7.94
CA ILE A 87 -12.98 -3.24 7.43
C ILE A 87 -13.99 -4.11 8.21
N LYS A 88 -14.04 -4.00 9.54
CA LYS A 88 -14.98 -4.77 10.38
C LYS A 88 -16.44 -4.51 10.03
N ASN A 89 -16.77 -3.31 9.58
CA ASN A 89 -18.12 -2.89 9.21
C ASN A 89 -18.52 -3.23 7.75
N MET A 90 -17.66 -3.89 6.99
CA MET A 90 -17.97 -4.31 5.61
C MET A 90 -18.90 -5.52 5.58
N ASN A 91 -19.72 -5.58 4.52
CA ASN A 91 -20.70 -6.65 4.28
C ASN A 91 -20.18 -7.65 3.22
N PRO A 92 -20.65 -8.90 3.25
CA PRO A 92 -20.24 -9.92 2.28
C PRO A 92 -20.56 -9.59 0.81
N ASN A 93 -21.50 -8.69 0.56
CA ASN A 93 -21.85 -8.26 -0.79
C ASN A 93 -21.09 -7.02 -1.27
N ASP A 94 -20.28 -6.41 -0.42
CA ASP A 94 -19.50 -5.24 -0.81
C ASP A 94 -18.47 -5.59 -1.90
N VAL A 95 -18.22 -4.63 -2.76
CA VAL A 95 -17.15 -4.63 -3.76
C VAL A 95 -16.28 -3.44 -3.49
N VAL A 96 -15.00 -3.68 -3.22
CA VAL A 96 -14.07 -2.66 -2.75
C VAL A 96 -13.03 -2.36 -3.82
N LEU A 97 -12.76 -1.08 -4.05
CA LEU A 97 -11.62 -0.59 -4.80
C LEU A 97 -10.57 -0.08 -3.81
N ASP A 98 -9.39 -0.68 -3.81
CA ASP A 98 -8.23 -0.32 -2.98
C ASP A 98 -7.18 0.35 -3.87
N VAL A 99 -7.14 1.68 -3.87
CA VAL A 99 -6.18 2.48 -4.63
C VAL A 99 -4.96 2.72 -3.75
N GLY A 100 -3.80 2.20 -4.20
CA GLY A 100 -2.57 2.14 -3.40
C GLY A 100 -2.53 0.91 -2.50
N ALA A 101 -2.78 -0.29 -3.08
CA ALA A 101 -2.86 -1.52 -2.31
C ALA A 101 -1.53 -1.98 -1.71
N ASN A 102 -0.39 -1.47 -2.19
CA ASN A 102 0.94 -1.85 -1.77
C ASN A 102 1.09 -3.39 -1.77
N VAL A 103 1.56 -3.99 -0.70
CA VAL A 103 1.71 -5.45 -0.57
C VAL A 103 0.43 -6.16 -0.08
N GLY A 104 -0.70 -5.46 -0.06
CA GLY A 104 -2.02 -6.02 0.25
C GLY A 104 -2.34 -6.10 1.74
N MET A 105 -1.69 -5.29 2.59
CA MET A 105 -1.93 -5.33 4.03
C MET A 105 -3.42 -5.15 4.38
N TYR A 106 -4.14 -4.29 3.64
CA TYR A 106 -5.58 -4.08 3.83
C TYR A 106 -6.42 -4.86 2.81
N ALA A 107 -5.97 -5.00 1.56
CA ALA A 107 -6.68 -5.76 0.54
C ALA A 107 -7.00 -7.21 0.98
N ILE A 108 -6.07 -7.88 1.69
CA ILE A 108 -6.25 -9.26 2.15
C ILE A 108 -7.37 -9.39 3.21
N PRO A 109 -7.33 -8.69 4.36
CA PRO A 109 -8.42 -8.77 5.34
C PRO A 109 -9.77 -8.27 4.78
N ILE A 110 -9.77 -7.31 3.86
CA ILE A 110 -10.97 -6.90 3.13
C ILE A 110 -11.51 -8.08 2.31
N ALA A 111 -10.68 -8.72 1.49
CA ALA A 111 -11.08 -9.83 0.62
C ALA A 111 -11.63 -11.04 1.38
N GLN A 112 -11.22 -11.25 2.63
CA GLN A 112 -11.80 -12.29 3.47
C GLN A 112 -13.26 -12.01 3.87
N ARG A 113 -13.74 -10.77 3.75
CA ARG A 113 -15.07 -10.34 4.21
C ARG A 113 -16.05 -10.04 3.09
N VAL A 114 -15.56 -9.50 1.98
CA VAL A 114 -16.37 -8.93 0.90
C VAL A 114 -16.46 -9.84 -0.31
N LYS A 115 -17.30 -9.47 -1.27
CA LYS A 115 -17.49 -10.21 -2.51
C LYS A 115 -16.27 -10.12 -3.43
N MET A 116 -15.70 -8.91 -3.57
CA MET A 116 -14.59 -8.64 -4.49
C MET A 116 -13.75 -7.46 -4.02
N VAL A 117 -12.46 -7.51 -4.26
CA VAL A 117 -11.51 -6.41 -4.10
C VAL A 117 -10.78 -6.17 -5.43
N TYR A 118 -10.78 -4.95 -5.89
CA TYR A 118 -9.93 -4.47 -6.98
C TYR A 118 -8.76 -3.71 -6.38
N ALA A 119 -7.57 -4.28 -6.45
CA ALA A 119 -6.36 -3.75 -5.85
C ALA A 119 -5.49 -3.08 -6.91
N CYS A 120 -5.36 -1.75 -6.86
CA CYS A 120 -4.49 -0.99 -7.75
C CYS A 120 -3.14 -0.76 -7.07
N GLU A 121 -2.07 -1.17 -7.72
CA GLU A 121 -0.69 -0.97 -7.27
C GLU A 121 0.20 -0.77 -8.51
N LEU A 122 1.12 0.17 -8.43
CA LEU A 122 1.98 0.51 -9.57
C LEU A 122 3.37 -0.15 -9.51
N ASP A 123 3.86 -0.47 -8.30
CA ASP A 123 5.19 -1.03 -8.12
C ASP A 123 5.22 -2.55 -8.40
N PRO A 124 5.99 -3.02 -9.39
CA PRO A 124 6.09 -4.45 -9.69
C PRO A 124 6.57 -5.30 -8.51
N LEU A 125 7.40 -4.76 -7.62
CA LEU A 125 7.89 -5.47 -6.44
C LEU A 125 6.79 -5.64 -5.38
N ASN A 126 5.99 -4.60 -5.16
CA ASN A 126 4.83 -4.68 -4.28
C ASN A 126 3.77 -5.61 -4.86
N ILE A 127 3.51 -5.54 -6.16
CA ILE A 127 2.58 -6.44 -6.86
C ILE A 127 3.00 -7.91 -6.71
N ALA A 128 4.29 -8.22 -6.80
CA ALA A 128 4.78 -9.58 -6.60
C ALA A 128 4.43 -10.09 -5.19
N ILE A 129 4.71 -9.30 -4.16
CA ILE A 129 4.38 -9.65 -2.76
C ILE A 129 2.87 -9.68 -2.52
N LEU A 130 2.11 -8.73 -3.11
CA LEU A 130 0.64 -8.73 -3.05
C LEU A 130 0.06 -10.05 -3.57
N LYS A 131 0.53 -10.52 -4.74
CA LYS A 131 0.08 -11.80 -5.32
C LYS A 131 0.44 -13.00 -4.45
N GLU A 132 1.63 -13.01 -3.85
CA GLU A 132 2.00 -14.04 -2.89
C GLU A 132 1.10 -14.02 -1.66
N ASN A 133 0.81 -12.84 -1.10
CA ASN A 133 -0.09 -12.68 0.04
C ASN A 133 -1.53 -13.10 -0.29
N ILE A 134 -2.02 -12.83 -1.52
CA ILE A 134 -3.32 -13.31 -2.00
C ILE A 134 -3.40 -14.84 -1.94
N VAL A 135 -2.38 -15.53 -2.46
CA VAL A 135 -2.32 -17.01 -2.48
C VAL A 135 -2.19 -17.57 -1.07
N LEU A 136 -1.33 -16.98 -0.22
CA LEU A 136 -1.14 -17.41 1.18
C LEU A 136 -2.43 -17.37 2.01
N ASN A 137 -3.34 -16.46 1.68
CA ASN A 137 -4.61 -16.28 2.40
C ASN A 137 -5.81 -16.91 1.67
N ALA A 138 -5.58 -17.63 0.58
CA ALA A 138 -6.61 -18.30 -0.23
C ALA A 138 -7.76 -17.36 -0.66
N VAL A 139 -7.42 -16.12 -1.08
CA VAL A 139 -8.39 -15.10 -1.55
C VAL A 139 -8.26 -14.77 -3.04
N GLN A 140 -7.59 -15.62 -3.82
CA GLN A 140 -7.34 -15.40 -5.25
C GLN A 140 -8.62 -15.25 -6.09
N ASP A 141 -9.73 -15.83 -5.65
CA ASP A 141 -11.02 -15.72 -6.35
C ASP A 141 -11.77 -14.42 -6.02
N ARG A 142 -11.22 -13.62 -5.08
CA ARG A 142 -11.85 -12.38 -4.58
C ARG A 142 -10.99 -11.14 -4.78
N VAL A 143 -9.76 -11.29 -5.28
CA VAL A 143 -8.87 -10.14 -5.50
C VAL A 143 -8.42 -10.10 -6.96
N VAL A 144 -8.72 -8.98 -7.62
CA VAL A 144 -8.19 -8.63 -8.93
C VAL A 144 -7.13 -7.57 -8.76
N VAL A 145 -5.92 -7.80 -9.26
CA VAL A 145 -4.81 -6.85 -9.18
C VAL A 145 -4.69 -6.08 -10.49
N PHE A 146 -4.76 -4.77 -10.43
CA PHE A 146 -4.49 -3.85 -11.54
C PHE A 146 -3.10 -3.25 -11.41
N PRO A 147 -2.12 -3.64 -12.26
CA PRO A 147 -0.73 -3.17 -12.21
C PRO A 147 -0.59 -1.81 -12.92
N ILE A 148 -1.24 -0.79 -12.41
CA ILE A 148 -1.32 0.53 -13.02
C ILE A 148 -1.06 1.65 -12.01
N ALA A 149 -0.57 2.78 -12.50
CA ALA A 149 -0.67 4.05 -11.79
C ALA A 149 -2.10 4.60 -11.98
N CYS A 150 -2.83 4.82 -10.90
CA CYS A 150 -4.15 5.46 -11.00
C CYS A 150 -3.99 6.95 -11.27
N GLY A 151 -4.81 7.50 -12.17
CA GLY A 151 -4.74 8.91 -12.52
C GLY A 151 -5.93 9.37 -13.37
N ASP A 152 -5.78 10.50 -14.06
CA ASP A 152 -6.85 11.20 -14.77
C ASP A 152 -7.13 10.66 -16.18
N SER A 153 -6.17 9.94 -16.79
CA SER A 153 -6.25 9.52 -18.20
C SER A 153 -5.23 8.42 -18.49
N MET A 154 -5.42 7.71 -19.61
CA MET A 154 -4.47 6.71 -20.08
C MET A 154 -3.27 7.38 -20.74
N LYS A 155 -2.10 7.28 -20.10
CA LYS A 155 -0.82 7.83 -20.58
C LYS A 155 0.37 7.12 -19.93
N LEU A 156 1.57 7.32 -20.49
CA LEU A 156 2.82 6.95 -19.83
C LEU A 156 3.25 8.08 -18.89
N VAL A 157 3.55 7.73 -17.64
CA VAL A 157 4.03 8.65 -16.61
C VAL A 157 5.38 8.22 -16.08
N ASP A 158 6.19 9.18 -15.67
CA ASP A 158 7.46 8.93 -15.02
C ASP A 158 7.23 8.74 -13.52
N ILE A 159 7.62 7.57 -13.01
CA ILE A 159 7.59 7.25 -11.59
C ILE A 159 8.98 7.40 -11.03
N LYS A 160 9.14 8.28 -10.06
CA LYS A 160 10.37 8.49 -9.32
C LYS A 160 10.40 7.62 -8.07
N PHE A 161 11.53 7.03 -7.75
CA PHE A 161 11.72 6.20 -6.56
C PHE A 161 13.15 6.29 -6.04
N ARG A 162 13.32 5.95 -4.76
CA ARG A 162 14.62 6.02 -4.08
C ARG A 162 15.40 4.72 -4.19
N ASP A 163 14.74 3.62 -3.89
CA ASP A 163 15.32 2.28 -3.87
C ASP A 163 14.34 1.25 -4.39
N LEU A 164 14.85 0.17 -4.97
CA LEU A 164 14.05 -1.01 -5.28
C LEU A 164 13.94 -1.88 -4.02
N ALA A 165 12.85 -1.72 -3.28
CA ALA A 165 12.63 -2.46 -2.06
C ALA A 165 11.16 -2.89 -1.90
N TYR A 166 10.94 -4.15 -1.58
CA TYR A 166 9.62 -4.69 -1.29
C TYR A 166 8.95 -3.94 -0.13
N GLY A 167 7.69 -3.55 -0.31
CA GLY A 167 6.90 -2.82 0.68
C GLY A 167 7.23 -1.34 0.76
N ASP A 168 7.91 -0.77 -0.25
CA ASP A 168 8.12 0.67 -0.35
C ASP A 168 6.80 1.39 -0.66
N ALA A 169 6.61 2.57 -0.08
CA ALA A 169 5.41 3.38 -0.24
C ALA A 169 5.72 4.75 -0.85
N LEU A 170 6.94 5.18 -0.89
CA LEU A 170 7.30 6.55 -1.25
C LEU A 170 7.72 6.64 -2.73
N GLN A 171 6.79 6.33 -3.62
CA GLN A 171 6.97 6.51 -5.06
C GLN A 171 6.14 7.71 -5.51
N SER A 172 6.75 8.61 -6.28
CA SER A 172 6.10 9.82 -6.76
C SER A 172 5.95 9.79 -8.28
N ILE A 173 4.77 10.17 -8.77
CA ILE A 173 4.60 10.52 -10.18
C ILE A 173 5.26 11.88 -10.40
N ALA A 174 6.11 11.99 -11.41
CA ALA A 174 6.80 13.23 -11.73
C ALA A 174 5.79 14.37 -12.00
N GLY A 175 5.88 15.44 -11.21
CA GLY A 175 4.95 16.58 -11.28
C GLY A 175 3.91 16.64 -10.15
N GLY A 176 3.91 15.69 -9.21
CA GLY A 176 3.11 15.77 -7.98
C GLY A 176 3.75 16.75 -6.99
N ASP A 177 2.97 17.69 -6.47
CA ASP A 177 3.46 18.87 -5.73
C ASP A 177 3.98 18.59 -4.31
N VAL A 178 3.78 17.40 -3.75
CA VAL A 178 3.91 17.22 -2.28
C VAL A 178 5.15 16.43 -1.86
N LEU A 179 5.65 15.52 -2.66
CA LEU A 179 6.69 14.58 -2.26
C LEU A 179 8.13 15.11 -2.41
N ASP A 180 8.38 16.04 -3.32
CA ASP A 180 9.73 16.57 -3.56
C ASP A 180 10.30 17.34 -2.33
N SER A 181 9.44 17.88 -1.46
CA SER A 181 9.88 18.66 -0.27
C SER A 181 10.22 17.80 0.96
N HIS A 182 9.65 16.60 1.10
CA HIS A 182 9.82 15.75 2.29
C HIS A 182 10.69 14.52 2.08
N LEU A 183 10.83 14.04 0.84
CA LEU A 183 11.52 12.79 0.54
C LEU A 183 12.99 12.97 0.15
N GLY A 184 13.45 14.17 -0.15
CA GLY A 184 14.76 14.42 -0.75
C GLY A 184 14.84 13.86 -2.18
N GLU A 185 16.06 13.75 -2.73
CA GLU A 185 16.26 13.29 -4.10
C GLU A 185 15.77 11.85 -4.30
N LEU A 186 14.95 11.65 -5.33
CA LEU A 186 14.54 10.34 -5.85
C LEU A 186 15.36 10.07 -7.13
N PRO A 187 16.49 9.34 -7.01
CA PRO A 187 17.50 9.29 -8.07
C PRO A 187 17.13 8.40 -9.25
N HIS A 188 16.08 7.60 -9.12
CA HIS A 188 15.68 6.63 -10.14
C HIS A 188 14.33 6.99 -10.73
N THR A 189 14.18 6.73 -12.04
CA THR A 189 12.92 6.97 -12.75
C THR A 189 12.60 5.80 -13.67
N THR A 190 11.35 5.36 -13.66
CA THR A 190 10.81 4.39 -14.64
C THR A 190 9.53 4.94 -15.26
N LYS A 191 9.14 4.40 -16.43
CA LYS A 191 7.85 4.71 -17.05
C LYS A 191 6.84 3.63 -16.74
N ASN A 192 5.66 4.06 -16.28
CA ASN A 192 4.55 3.16 -16.00
C ASN A 192 3.31 3.63 -16.75
N LEU A 193 2.40 2.71 -17.02
CA LEU A 193 1.08 3.04 -17.53
C LEU A 193 0.25 3.66 -16.41
N GLN A 194 -0.22 4.89 -16.64
CA GLN A 194 -1.31 5.50 -15.86
C GLN A 194 -2.62 5.26 -16.56
N MET A 195 -3.69 5.08 -15.80
CA MET A 195 -5.04 4.92 -16.33
C MET A 195 -6.06 5.58 -15.40
N SER A 196 -7.09 6.17 -15.99
CA SER A 196 -8.29 6.59 -15.27
C SER A 196 -9.08 5.34 -14.85
N LEU A 197 -9.51 5.33 -13.59
CA LEU A 197 -10.32 4.23 -13.07
C LEU A 197 -11.71 4.19 -13.69
N ASP A 198 -12.27 5.34 -14.06
CA ASP A 198 -13.52 5.41 -14.81
C ASP A 198 -13.39 4.78 -16.22
N GLU A 199 -12.29 5.06 -16.93
CA GLU A 199 -11.99 4.42 -18.23
C GLU A 199 -11.79 2.92 -18.08
N LEU A 200 -11.03 2.49 -17.06
CA LEU A 200 -10.80 1.09 -16.78
C LEU A 200 -12.13 0.33 -16.58
N PHE A 201 -12.97 0.81 -15.65
CA PHE A 201 -14.23 0.15 -15.33
C PHE A 201 -15.32 0.28 -16.42
N ASN A 202 -15.16 1.22 -17.34
CA ASN A 202 -16.00 1.28 -18.55
C ASN A 202 -15.52 0.31 -19.63
N GLY A 203 -14.24 -0.06 -19.63
CA GLY A 203 -13.63 -0.95 -20.62
C GLY A 203 -13.65 -2.44 -20.27
N ILE A 204 -14.01 -2.80 -19.03
CA ILE A 204 -14.02 -4.19 -18.57
C ILE A 204 -15.42 -4.61 -18.07
N ASP A 205 -15.72 -5.90 -18.18
CA ASP A 205 -16.92 -6.49 -17.58
C ASP A 205 -16.64 -6.80 -16.09
N ALA A 206 -16.83 -5.78 -15.24
CA ALA A 206 -16.57 -5.86 -13.82
C ALA A 206 -17.71 -5.24 -12.99
N ILE A 207 -17.95 -5.79 -11.81
CA ILE A 207 -18.93 -5.23 -10.86
C ILE A 207 -18.35 -3.91 -10.33
N ARG A 208 -19.13 -2.83 -10.41
CA ARG A 208 -18.68 -1.52 -9.90
C ARG A 208 -18.51 -1.55 -8.40
N PRO A 209 -17.42 -0.95 -7.88
CA PRO A 209 -17.18 -0.87 -6.44
C PRO A 209 -18.22 0.04 -5.78
N ASN A 210 -18.72 -0.39 -4.62
CA ASN A 210 -19.57 0.42 -3.76
C ASN A 210 -18.82 1.02 -2.57
N LYS A 211 -17.57 0.59 -2.35
CA LYS A 211 -16.63 1.15 -1.37
C LYS A 211 -15.28 1.43 -2.02
N ILE A 212 -14.69 2.57 -1.70
CA ILE A 212 -13.41 2.99 -2.30
C ILE A 212 -12.45 3.40 -1.18
N LYS A 213 -11.24 2.82 -1.17
CA LYS A 213 -10.09 3.31 -0.40
C LYS A 213 -9.17 4.09 -1.33
N ILE A 214 -8.74 5.26 -0.89
CA ILE A 214 -7.74 6.09 -1.59
C ILE A 214 -6.64 6.44 -0.60
N ASP A 215 -5.46 5.91 -0.88
CA ASP A 215 -4.26 6.06 -0.06
C ASP A 215 -3.06 6.00 -1.02
N VAL A 216 -2.72 7.16 -1.57
CA VAL A 216 -1.65 7.35 -2.54
C VAL A 216 -0.80 8.55 -2.13
N ASP A 217 0.51 8.37 -2.15
CA ASP A 217 1.46 9.37 -1.66
C ASP A 217 1.57 10.58 -2.60
N GLY A 218 0.69 11.58 -2.44
CA GLY A 218 0.79 12.88 -3.09
C GLY A 218 0.28 12.96 -4.54
N ASN A 219 -0.49 11.97 -5.00
CA ASN A 219 -1.10 11.96 -6.32
C ASN A 219 -2.65 11.94 -6.28
N GLU A 220 -3.21 12.31 -5.14
CA GLU A 220 -4.63 12.22 -4.85
C GLU A 220 -5.48 12.99 -5.87
N GLU A 221 -5.08 14.23 -6.23
CA GLU A 221 -5.83 15.04 -7.18
C GLU A 221 -6.00 14.36 -8.54
N THR A 222 -4.93 13.78 -9.06
CA THR A 222 -4.94 13.13 -10.36
C THR A 222 -5.78 11.85 -10.33
N VAL A 223 -5.71 11.09 -9.24
CA VAL A 223 -6.55 9.91 -9.01
C VAL A 223 -8.01 10.30 -8.96
N LEU A 224 -8.35 11.36 -8.22
CA LEU A 224 -9.72 11.83 -8.03
C LEU A 224 -10.39 12.27 -9.33
N ARG A 225 -9.65 12.93 -10.21
CA ARG A 225 -10.13 13.29 -11.54
C ARG A 225 -10.48 12.09 -12.43
N GLY A 226 -9.84 10.96 -12.18
CA GLY A 226 -10.03 9.73 -12.95
C GLY A 226 -11.03 8.75 -12.37
N LEU A 227 -11.75 9.11 -11.29
CA LEU A 227 -12.74 8.21 -10.66
C LEU A 227 -14.10 8.87 -10.33
N VAL A 228 -14.41 9.98 -10.96
CA VAL A 228 -15.63 10.78 -10.73
C VAL A 228 -16.91 9.95 -10.89
N ASN A 229 -17.00 9.12 -11.94
CA ASN A 229 -18.17 8.29 -12.20
C ASN A 229 -18.28 7.15 -11.16
N LEU A 230 -17.16 6.56 -10.74
CA LEU A 230 -17.15 5.54 -9.69
C LEU A 230 -17.57 6.12 -8.34
N LEU A 231 -17.15 7.35 -8.01
CA LEU A 231 -17.59 8.06 -6.81
C LEU A 231 -19.11 8.26 -6.80
N SER A 232 -19.73 8.54 -7.96
CA SER A 232 -21.17 8.73 -8.04
C SER A 232 -21.95 7.47 -7.64
N THR A 233 -21.38 6.28 -7.86
CA THR A 233 -21.98 4.97 -7.55
C THR A 233 -21.52 4.39 -6.22
N ALA A 234 -20.46 4.90 -5.63
CA ALA A 234 -19.96 4.48 -4.33
C ALA A 234 -20.88 4.95 -3.18
N ASN A 235 -20.94 4.15 -2.13
CA ASN A 235 -21.71 4.44 -0.92
C ASN A 235 -20.81 4.88 0.23
N GLU A 236 -19.53 4.49 0.18
CA GLU A 236 -18.59 4.72 1.27
C GLU A 236 -17.16 4.89 0.75
N ILE A 237 -16.44 5.84 1.30
CA ILE A 237 -15.08 6.18 0.91
C ILE A 237 -14.21 6.27 2.15
N TYR A 238 -13.07 5.58 2.13
CA TYR A 238 -11.95 5.77 3.04
C TYR A 238 -10.86 6.57 2.32
N PHE A 239 -10.44 7.67 2.90
CA PHE A 239 -9.53 8.62 2.25
C PHE A 239 -8.44 9.09 3.21
N GLU A 240 -7.17 9.03 2.77
CA GLU A 240 -6.05 9.65 3.47
C GLU A 240 -5.89 11.12 3.01
N ASP A 241 -6.17 12.06 3.93
CA ASP A 241 -6.04 13.51 3.71
C ASP A 241 -4.67 13.99 4.17
N SER A 242 -3.77 14.24 3.22
CA SER A 242 -2.40 14.75 3.45
C SER A 242 -2.31 16.29 3.54
N PHE A 243 -3.41 16.98 3.84
CA PHE A 243 -3.52 18.46 3.97
C PHE A 243 -3.25 19.26 2.71
N THR A 244 -3.27 18.66 1.56
CA THR A 244 -3.06 19.36 0.30
C THR A 244 -4.30 20.18 -0.09
N VAL A 245 -4.11 21.14 -1.00
CA VAL A 245 -5.23 21.86 -1.62
C VAL A 245 -6.13 20.87 -2.37
N ALA A 246 -5.53 19.88 -3.01
CA ALA A 246 -6.25 18.83 -3.71
C ALA A 246 -7.18 18.02 -2.78
N CYS A 247 -6.68 17.61 -1.61
CA CYS A 247 -7.49 16.92 -0.60
C CYS A 247 -8.68 17.76 -0.13
N LYS A 248 -8.47 19.06 0.09
CA LYS A 248 -9.56 19.97 0.47
C LYS A 248 -10.62 20.08 -0.62
N ASN A 249 -10.21 20.25 -1.88
CA ASN A 249 -11.13 20.30 -3.01
C ASN A 249 -11.91 19.00 -3.18
N PHE A 250 -11.25 17.86 -2.92
CA PHE A 250 -11.89 16.57 -2.95
C PHE A 250 -12.97 16.42 -1.87
N ILE A 251 -12.68 16.83 -0.65
CA ILE A 251 -13.66 16.80 0.44
C ILE A 251 -14.90 17.63 0.06
N ILE A 252 -14.71 18.82 -0.51
CA ILE A 252 -15.82 19.65 -1.02
C ILE A 252 -16.61 18.89 -2.08
N PHE A 253 -15.91 18.27 -3.04
CA PHE A 253 -16.54 17.49 -4.11
C PHE A 253 -17.33 16.28 -3.57
N LEU A 254 -16.82 15.58 -2.56
CA LEU A 254 -17.55 14.49 -1.91
C LEU A 254 -18.86 14.99 -1.27
N VAL A 255 -18.83 16.14 -0.61
CA VAL A 255 -20.03 16.75 -0.03
C VAL A 255 -21.04 17.13 -1.12
N GLU A 256 -20.58 17.67 -2.26
CA GLU A 256 -21.45 17.97 -3.42
C GLU A 256 -22.08 16.70 -4.01
N LEU A 257 -21.39 15.56 -3.97
CA LEU A 257 -21.93 14.25 -4.36
C LEU A 257 -22.85 13.61 -3.31
N GLY A 258 -23.11 14.30 -2.20
CA GLY A 258 -24.00 13.86 -1.12
C GLY A 258 -23.35 12.99 -0.05
N PHE A 259 -22.03 12.90 -0.02
CA PHE A 259 -21.32 12.22 1.06
C PHE A 259 -21.25 13.10 2.33
N GLN A 260 -21.30 12.44 3.47
CA GLN A 260 -21.10 13.06 4.78
C GLN A 260 -19.93 12.39 5.49
N GLU A 261 -19.05 13.20 6.08
CA GLU A 261 -17.98 12.68 6.93
C GLU A 261 -18.58 12.02 8.17
N GLN A 262 -18.23 10.76 8.41
CA GLN A 262 -18.72 9.98 9.55
C GLN A 262 -17.67 9.86 10.64
N GLU A 263 -16.44 9.61 10.26
CA GLU A 263 -15.32 9.39 11.17
C GLU A 263 -14.04 10.03 10.61
N CYS A 264 -13.20 10.52 11.53
CA CYS A 264 -11.91 11.12 11.23
C CYS A 264 -10.91 10.74 12.31
N ALA A 265 -9.73 10.30 11.92
CA ALA A 265 -8.64 9.97 12.82
C ALA A 265 -7.33 10.64 12.35
N GLU A 266 -6.63 11.32 13.26
CA GLU A 266 -5.38 12.00 12.97
C GLU A 266 -4.23 11.01 12.82
N ILE A 267 -3.38 11.25 11.83
CA ILE A 267 -2.16 10.47 11.55
C ILE A 267 -0.98 11.20 12.19
N PHE A 268 -0.30 10.53 13.12
CA PHE A 268 0.87 11.09 13.78
C PHE A 268 2.16 10.48 13.26
N SER A 269 3.24 11.27 13.28
CA SER A 269 4.56 10.72 13.04
C SER A 269 4.99 9.80 14.18
N LYS A 270 5.79 8.77 13.87
CA LYS A 270 6.21 7.70 14.78
C LYS A 270 7.02 8.14 16.00
N ASP A 271 7.59 9.34 16.01
CA ASP A 271 8.37 9.87 17.12
C ASP A 271 7.53 10.53 18.21
N GLY A 272 6.21 10.64 18.03
CA GLY A 272 5.28 11.25 18.96
C GLY A 272 5.53 12.73 19.28
N LYS A 273 6.47 13.36 18.54
CA LYS A 273 6.92 14.75 18.78
C LYS A 273 6.59 15.70 17.63
N SER A 274 6.05 15.16 16.53
CA SER A 274 5.87 15.90 15.29
C SER A 274 4.43 16.30 15.06
N LYS A 275 4.27 17.24 14.15
CA LYS A 275 3.00 17.67 13.59
C LYS A 275 2.20 16.49 13.04
N SER A 276 0.90 16.61 13.06
CA SER A 276 -0.01 15.76 12.29
C SER A 276 0.47 15.63 10.83
N LEU A 277 0.52 14.42 10.32
CA LEU A 277 0.88 14.13 8.93
C LEU A 277 -0.34 14.19 8.01
N GLY A 278 -1.56 14.07 8.58
CA GLY A 278 -2.80 14.03 7.83
C GLY A 278 -3.94 13.48 8.67
N PHE A 279 -5.03 13.17 8.01
CA PHE A 279 -6.18 12.49 8.58
C PHE A 279 -6.61 11.32 7.72
N ASN A 280 -6.94 10.21 8.37
CA ASN A 280 -7.78 9.18 7.77
C ASN A 280 -9.24 9.55 7.96
N ARG A 281 -10.04 9.58 6.89
CA ARG A 281 -11.44 10.00 6.91
C ARG A 281 -12.36 8.95 6.28
N ILE A 282 -13.54 8.80 6.85
CA ILE A 282 -14.62 7.97 6.28
C ILE A 282 -15.78 8.86 5.90
N PHE A 283 -16.21 8.76 4.65
CA PHE A 283 -17.38 9.44 4.10
C PHE A 283 -18.43 8.40 3.68
N LYS A 284 -19.71 8.68 3.93
CA LYS A 284 -20.87 7.84 3.53
C LYS A 284 -21.98 8.67 2.90
N LYS A 285 -22.70 8.04 1.96
CA LYS A 285 -23.99 8.55 1.45
C LYS A 285 -25.13 8.11 2.32
#